data_276d04954addebcef8023300989c485e
#
_entry.id   276d04954addebcef8023300989c485e
#
_cell.length_a   1.000
_cell.length_b   1.000
_cell.length_c   1.000
_cell.angle_alpha   90.00
_cell.angle_beta   90.00
_cell.angle_gamma   90.00
#
_symmetry.space_group_name_H-M   'P 1'
#
loop_
_entity.id
_entity.type
_entity.pdbx_description
1 polymer ?
#
loop_
_entity_poly.entity_id
_entity_poly.type
_entity_poly.pdbx_seq_one_letter_code
_entity_poly.pdbx_strand_id
1 'polypeptide(L)'
;MKLTPRFLLFILINFSILYTGSLLMGEGASSNWYENLNKAPWTPKGWVFGFAWTFLMTCFAIYLAKLSTLVNSSKLIFIVLIQYFLNLIWNFIFFNQQEIILALIDIILLTVVVVFIFIKNTSVMKRYSLFILPYILWLLIATSLNLYIAIYN
;
A
#
# COMPACT_ATOMS: atom_id res chain seq x y z
N MET A 1 18.66 17.24 7.90
CA MET A 1 18.27 16.23 8.91
C MET A 1 18.95 14.92 8.59
N LYS A 2 19.53 14.22 9.56
CA LYS A 2 20.20 12.91 9.37
C LYS A 2 19.17 11.86 8.90
N LEU A 3 19.62 10.75 8.31
CA LEU A 3 18.74 9.69 7.78
C LEU A 3 17.86 9.03 8.87
N THR A 4 18.44 8.79 10.05
CA THR A 4 17.77 8.12 11.18
C THR A 4 16.48 8.81 11.63
N PRO A 5 16.45 10.12 11.95
CA PRO A 5 15.20 10.77 12.35
C PRO A 5 14.14 10.82 11.23
N ARG A 6 14.56 10.86 9.96
CA ARG A 6 13.62 10.74 8.83
C ARG A 6 13.02 9.35 8.74
N PHE A 7 13.82 8.31 8.94
CA PHE A 7 13.33 6.95 8.97
C PHE A 7 12.31 6.73 10.09
N LEU A 8 12.59 7.21 11.30
CA LEU A 8 11.65 7.14 12.42
C LEU A 8 10.35 7.88 12.13
N LEU A 9 10.43 9.05 11.48
CA LEU A 9 9.25 9.80 11.05
C LEU A 9 8.40 9.00 10.06
N PHE A 10 9.01 8.42 9.01
CA PHE A 10 8.26 7.65 8.01
C PHE A 10 7.77 6.30 8.54
N ILE A 11 8.47 5.66 9.47
CA ILE A 11 7.96 4.50 10.20
C ILE A 11 6.68 4.89 10.94
N LEU A 12 6.71 5.96 11.71
CA LEU A 12 5.54 6.42 12.46
C LEU A 12 4.36 6.71 11.53
N ILE A 13 4.59 7.45 10.43
CA ILE A 13 3.55 7.76 9.44
C ILE A 13 2.98 6.47 8.82
N ASN A 14 3.83 5.59 8.31
CA ASN A 14 3.41 4.36 7.64
C ASN A 14 2.57 3.45 8.56
N PHE A 15 3.02 3.26 9.80
CA PHE A 15 2.28 2.44 10.75
C PHE A 15 1.01 3.12 11.27
N SER A 16 0.98 4.45 11.37
CA SER A 16 -0.26 5.19 11.65
C SER A 16 -1.28 5.00 10.53
N ILE A 17 -0.87 5.01 9.27
CA ILE A 17 -1.74 4.75 8.11
C ILE A 17 -2.26 3.31 8.15
N LEU A 18 -1.42 2.31 8.43
CA LEU A 18 -1.85 0.92 8.58
C LEU A 18 -2.86 0.75 9.71
N TYR A 19 -2.58 1.35 10.86
CA TYR A 19 -3.47 1.31 12.02
C TYR A 19 -4.83 1.97 11.71
N THR A 20 -4.82 3.17 11.13
CA THR A 20 -6.06 3.86 10.73
C THR A 20 -6.82 3.06 9.69
N GLY A 21 -6.12 2.47 8.70
CA GLY A 21 -6.73 1.58 7.71
C GLY A 21 -7.41 0.37 8.35
N SER A 22 -6.79 -0.24 9.36
CA SER A 22 -7.40 -1.36 10.09
C SER A 22 -8.66 -0.96 10.86
N LEU A 23 -8.73 0.26 11.39
CA LEU A 23 -9.95 0.78 12.02
C LEU A 23 -11.09 1.01 11.02
N LEU A 24 -10.73 1.43 9.79
CA LEU A 24 -11.71 1.69 8.72
C LEU A 24 -12.29 0.42 8.08
N MET A 25 -11.64 -0.74 8.26
CA MET A 25 -12.13 -2.02 7.72
C MET A 25 -13.42 -2.53 8.44
N GLY A 26 -13.75 -2.04 9.64
CA GLY A 26 -14.80 -2.64 10.47
C GLY A 26 -14.44 -4.08 10.86
N GLU A 27 -15.30 -5.05 10.58
CA GLU A 27 -15.04 -6.48 10.82
C GLU A 27 -13.97 -7.06 9.88
N GLY A 28 -13.67 -6.35 8.78
CA GLY A 28 -12.61 -6.69 7.85
C GLY A 28 -12.74 -8.08 7.26
N ALA A 29 -11.62 -8.81 7.28
CA ALA A 29 -11.54 -10.17 6.73
C ALA A 29 -12.31 -11.23 7.56
N SER A 30 -12.83 -10.90 8.75
CA SER A 30 -13.67 -11.78 9.56
C SER A 30 -15.16 -11.54 9.35
N SER A 31 -15.55 -10.60 8.49
CA SER A 31 -16.96 -10.37 8.16
C SER A 31 -17.58 -11.55 7.40
N ASN A 32 -18.83 -11.86 7.69
CA ASN A 32 -19.58 -12.89 6.96
C ASN A 32 -19.60 -12.61 5.45
N TRP A 33 -19.65 -11.35 5.05
CA TRP A 33 -19.57 -10.96 3.65
C TRP A 33 -18.27 -11.42 3.00
N TYR A 34 -17.11 -11.10 3.60
CA TYR A 34 -15.81 -11.47 3.04
C TYR A 34 -15.57 -12.98 3.06
N GLU A 35 -16.05 -13.70 4.09
CA GLU A 35 -15.95 -15.17 4.18
C GLU A 35 -16.68 -15.86 3.05
N ASN A 36 -17.83 -15.35 2.61
CA ASN A 36 -18.66 -15.92 1.56
C ASN A 36 -18.24 -15.54 0.13
N LEU A 37 -17.25 -14.64 -0.05
CA LEU A 37 -16.75 -14.31 -1.38
C LEU A 37 -16.02 -15.48 -2.03
N ASN A 38 -16.18 -15.64 -3.35
CA ASN A 38 -15.34 -16.50 -4.17
C ASN A 38 -13.94 -15.90 -4.30
N LYS A 39 -13.04 -16.33 -3.42
CA LYS A 39 -11.66 -15.84 -3.35
C LYS A 39 -10.77 -16.60 -4.33
N ALA A 40 -9.72 -15.93 -4.82
CA ALA A 40 -8.73 -16.53 -5.70
C ALA A 40 -8.08 -17.76 -5.04
N PRO A 41 -7.80 -18.85 -5.81
CA PRO A 41 -7.12 -20.04 -5.28
C PRO A 41 -5.75 -19.75 -4.66
N TRP A 42 -5.11 -18.64 -5.06
CA TRP A 42 -3.82 -18.18 -4.52
C TRP A 42 -3.95 -17.15 -3.41
N THR A 43 -5.15 -16.96 -2.85
CA THR A 43 -5.34 -16.03 -1.73
C THR A 43 -4.50 -16.47 -0.52
N PRO A 44 -3.57 -15.64 -0.03
CA PRO A 44 -2.75 -15.99 1.11
C PRO A 44 -3.57 -16.16 2.39
N LYS A 45 -3.01 -16.89 3.36
CA LYS A 45 -3.58 -16.97 4.71
C LYS A 45 -3.56 -15.59 5.39
N GLY A 46 -4.53 -15.30 6.25
CA GLY A 46 -4.71 -13.99 6.87
C GLY A 46 -3.45 -13.39 7.53
N TRP A 47 -2.63 -14.22 8.22
CA TRP A 47 -1.39 -13.75 8.84
C TRP A 47 -0.35 -13.25 7.83
N VAL A 48 -0.38 -13.76 6.58
CA VAL A 48 0.55 -13.32 5.51
C VAL A 48 0.30 -11.87 5.14
N PHE A 49 -0.95 -11.42 5.16
CA PHE A 49 -1.29 -10.01 4.91
C PHE A 49 -0.65 -9.09 5.95
N GLY A 50 -0.79 -9.42 7.24
CA GLY A 50 -0.18 -8.65 8.33
C GLY A 50 1.34 -8.59 8.23
N PHE A 51 1.97 -9.74 7.97
CA PHE A 51 3.42 -9.82 7.77
C PHE A 51 3.87 -8.99 6.54
N ALA A 52 3.22 -9.18 5.40
CA ALA A 52 3.55 -8.48 4.18
C ALA A 52 3.44 -6.96 4.36
N TRP A 53 2.33 -6.46 4.89
CA TRP A 53 2.14 -5.03 5.13
C TRP A 53 3.17 -4.45 6.09
N THR A 54 3.50 -5.15 7.18
CA THR A 54 4.54 -4.73 8.12
C THR A 54 5.91 -4.63 7.43
N PHE A 55 6.27 -5.65 6.66
CA PHE A 55 7.54 -5.72 5.95
C PHE A 55 7.65 -4.62 4.87
N LEU A 56 6.67 -4.54 3.98
CA LEU A 56 6.73 -3.58 2.88
C LEU A 56 6.66 -2.12 3.36
N MET A 57 5.90 -1.81 4.41
CA MET A 57 5.85 -0.46 4.98
C MET A 57 7.14 -0.06 5.69
N THR A 58 7.85 -1.04 6.27
CA THR A 58 9.20 -0.82 6.80
C THR A 58 10.18 -0.51 5.67
N CYS A 59 10.17 -1.30 4.60
CA CYS A 59 10.98 -1.04 3.41
C CYS A 59 10.65 0.32 2.77
N PHE A 60 9.38 0.65 2.66
CA PHE A 60 8.93 1.93 2.10
C PHE A 60 9.35 3.12 2.98
N ALA A 61 9.38 2.97 4.31
CA ALA A 61 9.93 4.01 5.20
C ALA A 61 11.42 4.27 4.94
N ILE A 62 12.23 3.23 4.70
CA ILE A 62 13.63 3.38 4.32
C ILE A 62 13.74 4.13 2.99
N TYR A 63 12.91 3.75 2.01
CA TYR A 63 12.85 4.39 0.70
C TYR A 63 12.53 5.88 0.83
N LEU A 64 11.45 6.25 1.50
CA LEU A 64 11.02 7.64 1.69
C LEU A 64 12.01 8.46 2.50
N ALA A 65 12.60 7.88 3.55
CA ALA A 65 13.63 8.54 4.34
C ALA A 65 14.83 8.92 3.46
N LYS A 66 15.29 8.01 2.61
CA LYS A 66 16.38 8.29 1.67
C LYS A 66 15.96 9.29 0.60
N LEU A 67 14.80 9.08 -0.02
CA LEU A 67 14.27 9.96 -1.07
C LEU A 67 14.17 11.41 -0.59
N SER A 68 13.66 11.63 0.62
CA SER A 68 13.53 12.96 1.21
C SER A 68 14.89 13.65 1.49
N THR A 69 16.01 12.92 1.49
CA THR A 69 17.35 13.55 1.57
C THR A 69 17.87 14.01 0.22
N LEU A 70 17.35 13.43 -0.87
CA LEU A 70 17.85 13.64 -2.23
C LEU A 70 16.97 14.59 -3.04
N VAL A 71 15.67 14.58 -2.77
CA VAL A 71 14.67 15.33 -3.52
C VAL A 71 13.82 16.15 -2.55
N ASN A 72 13.89 17.46 -2.69
CA ASN A 72 13.00 18.38 -1.99
C ASN A 72 12.05 19.03 -3.02
N SER A 73 10.86 18.44 -3.17
CA SER A 73 9.88 18.85 -4.16
C SER A 73 8.47 18.76 -3.62
N SER A 74 7.74 19.88 -3.66
CA SER A 74 6.32 19.90 -3.28
C SER A 74 5.48 18.94 -4.12
N LYS A 75 5.84 18.75 -5.39
CA LYS A 75 5.15 17.75 -6.27
C LYS A 75 5.36 16.33 -5.76
N LEU A 76 6.56 15.99 -5.27
CA LEU A 76 6.82 14.67 -4.71
C LEU A 76 6.03 14.46 -3.41
N ILE A 77 6.00 15.45 -2.53
CA ILE A 77 5.20 15.40 -1.29
C ILE A 77 3.73 15.16 -1.64
N PHE A 78 3.19 15.89 -2.60
CA PHE A 78 1.79 15.74 -3.04
C PHE A 78 1.50 14.31 -3.57
N ILE A 79 2.40 13.74 -4.38
CA ILE A 79 2.24 12.37 -4.90
C ILE A 79 2.28 11.34 -3.77
N VAL A 80 3.18 11.51 -2.78
CA VAL A 80 3.24 10.64 -1.60
C VAL A 80 1.98 10.76 -0.75
N LEU A 81 1.40 11.95 -0.62
CA LEU A 81 0.12 12.13 0.06
C LEU A 81 -1.03 11.44 -0.67
N ILE A 82 -1.07 11.50 -2.02
CA ILE A 82 -2.03 10.73 -2.82
C ILE A 82 -1.86 9.23 -2.56
N GLN A 83 -0.62 8.73 -2.56
CA GLN A 83 -0.33 7.33 -2.26
C GLN A 83 -0.86 6.91 -0.89
N TYR A 84 -0.65 7.73 0.15
CA TYR A 84 -1.16 7.46 1.49
C TYR A 84 -2.69 7.48 1.55
N PHE A 85 -3.32 8.42 0.87
CA PHE A 85 -4.77 8.51 0.79
C PHE A 85 -5.38 7.27 0.13
N LEU A 86 -4.89 6.87 -1.05
CA LEU A 86 -5.37 5.67 -1.76
C LEU A 86 -5.14 4.41 -0.91
N ASN A 87 -3.97 4.26 -0.30
CA ASN A 87 -3.69 3.13 0.58
C ASN A 87 -4.66 3.02 1.76
N LEU A 88 -5.03 4.16 2.33
CA LEU A 88 -5.94 4.23 3.47
C LEU A 88 -7.39 3.94 3.07
N ILE A 89 -7.85 4.58 1.98
CA ILE A 89 -9.27 4.54 1.59
C ILE A 89 -9.68 3.18 1.02
N TRP A 90 -8.74 2.41 0.45
CA TRP A 90 -9.00 1.08 -0.08
C TRP A 90 -9.66 0.16 0.96
N ASN A 91 -9.17 0.16 2.20
CA ASN A 91 -9.72 -0.64 3.28
C ASN A 91 -11.19 -0.31 3.56
N PHE A 92 -11.51 0.99 3.58
CA PHE A 92 -12.88 1.45 3.77
C PHE A 92 -13.78 1.06 2.60
N ILE A 93 -13.33 1.28 1.37
CA ILE A 93 -14.11 0.97 0.16
C ILE A 93 -14.38 -0.55 0.07
N PHE A 94 -13.35 -1.37 0.24
CA PHE A 94 -13.46 -2.82 0.04
C PHE A 94 -14.21 -3.52 1.17
N PHE A 95 -13.79 -3.31 2.42
CA PHE A 95 -14.34 -4.07 3.54
C PHE A 95 -15.59 -3.43 4.17
N ASN A 96 -15.61 -2.10 4.29
CA ASN A 96 -16.71 -1.42 4.97
C ASN A 96 -17.87 -1.14 4.02
N GLN A 97 -17.59 -0.57 2.84
CA GLN A 97 -18.62 -0.27 1.83
C GLN A 97 -18.93 -1.47 0.93
N GLN A 98 -18.08 -2.51 0.92
CA GLN A 98 -18.25 -3.73 0.10
C GLN A 98 -18.28 -3.44 -1.41
N GLU A 99 -17.68 -2.33 -1.83
CA GLU A 99 -17.66 -1.85 -3.21
C GLU A 99 -16.45 -2.42 -3.97
N ILE A 100 -16.60 -3.67 -4.47
CA ILE A 100 -15.52 -4.46 -5.06
C ILE A 100 -14.89 -3.76 -6.27
N ILE A 101 -15.71 -3.21 -7.17
CA ILE A 101 -15.22 -2.57 -8.40
C ILE A 101 -14.52 -1.25 -8.09
N LEU A 102 -15.07 -0.46 -7.17
CA LEU A 102 -14.47 0.81 -6.77
C LEU A 102 -13.12 0.57 -6.07
N ALA A 103 -13.05 -0.46 -5.23
CA ALA A 103 -11.80 -0.89 -4.57
C ALA A 103 -10.76 -1.39 -5.61
N LEU A 104 -11.20 -2.08 -6.67
CA LEU A 104 -10.30 -2.48 -7.76
C LEU A 104 -9.72 -1.27 -8.50
N ILE A 105 -10.54 -0.26 -8.78
CA ILE A 105 -10.07 0.99 -9.40
C ILE A 105 -9.05 1.67 -8.49
N ASP A 106 -9.36 1.78 -7.21
CA ASP A 106 -8.48 2.40 -6.21
C ASP A 106 -7.11 1.72 -6.12
N ILE A 107 -7.06 0.38 -6.01
CA ILE A 107 -5.80 -0.36 -5.92
C ILE A 107 -4.98 -0.31 -7.20
N ILE A 108 -5.61 -0.23 -8.37
CA ILE A 108 -4.93 0.01 -9.65
C ILE A 108 -4.30 1.41 -9.64
N LEU A 109 -5.04 2.43 -9.23
CA LEU A 109 -4.52 3.80 -9.12
C LEU A 109 -3.35 3.87 -8.13
N LEU A 110 -3.48 3.22 -6.97
CA LEU A 110 -2.40 3.12 -5.99
C LEU A 110 -1.15 2.46 -6.60
N THR A 111 -1.33 1.37 -7.33
CA THR A 111 -0.23 0.67 -8.01
C THR A 111 0.46 1.60 -9.01
N VAL A 112 -0.29 2.31 -9.84
CA VAL A 112 0.25 3.28 -10.81
C VAL A 112 1.04 4.39 -10.10
N VAL A 113 0.52 4.94 -9.01
CA VAL A 113 1.21 5.99 -8.24
C VAL A 113 2.53 5.48 -7.65
N VAL A 114 2.55 4.28 -7.06
CA VAL A 114 3.77 3.70 -6.47
C VAL A 114 4.81 3.38 -7.54
N VAL A 115 4.38 2.82 -8.68
CA VAL A 115 5.25 2.57 -9.84
C VAL A 115 5.79 3.90 -10.42
N PHE A 116 4.96 4.93 -10.49
CA PHE A 116 5.41 6.26 -10.93
C PHE A 116 6.48 6.83 -9.99
N ILE A 117 6.30 6.73 -8.66
CA ILE A 117 7.32 7.14 -7.68
C ILE A 117 8.63 6.39 -7.92
N PHE A 118 8.56 5.08 -8.15
CA PHE A 118 9.71 4.24 -8.45
C PHE A 118 10.45 4.71 -9.70
N ILE A 119 9.76 4.74 -10.85
CA ILE A 119 10.37 5.06 -12.16
C ILE A 119 11.00 6.45 -12.12
N LYS A 120 10.27 7.45 -11.62
CA LYS A 120 10.72 8.84 -11.57
C LYS A 120 11.99 9.05 -10.76
N ASN A 121 12.20 8.26 -9.72
CA ASN A 121 13.28 8.49 -8.77
C ASN A 121 14.39 7.42 -8.82
N THR A 122 14.29 6.39 -9.67
CA THR A 122 15.25 5.28 -9.75
C THR A 122 16.67 5.75 -10.01
N SER A 123 16.88 6.71 -10.93
CA SER A 123 18.20 7.24 -11.27
C SER A 123 18.88 7.92 -10.08
N VAL A 124 18.12 8.63 -9.25
CA VAL A 124 18.63 9.36 -8.08
C VAL A 124 18.80 8.40 -6.88
N MET A 125 17.87 7.47 -6.71
CA MET A 125 17.84 6.52 -5.60
C MET A 125 18.83 5.37 -5.72
N LYS A 126 19.22 5.01 -6.96
CA LYS A 126 20.18 3.90 -7.24
C LYS A 126 19.74 2.62 -6.49
N ARG A 127 20.67 2.02 -5.70
CA ARG A 127 20.39 0.79 -4.93
C ARG A 127 19.24 0.92 -3.92
N TYR A 128 18.94 2.12 -3.45
CA TYR A 128 17.81 2.32 -2.54
C TYR A 128 16.45 2.16 -3.23
N SER A 129 16.40 2.15 -4.57
CA SER A 129 15.19 1.82 -5.32
C SER A 129 14.68 0.39 -5.02
N LEU A 130 15.54 -0.52 -4.57
CA LEU A 130 15.13 -1.88 -4.19
C LEU A 130 14.14 -1.90 -3.02
N PHE A 131 14.16 -0.90 -2.15
CA PHE A 131 13.26 -0.86 -0.99
C PHE A 131 11.80 -0.53 -1.30
N ILE A 132 11.45 -0.05 -2.50
CA ILE A 132 10.06 0.12 -2.93
C ILE A 132 9.53 -1.12 -3.67
N LEU A 133 10.39 -2.02 -4.14
CA LEU A 133 9.96 -3.19 -4.91
C LEU A 133 9.04 -4.14 -4.14
N PRO A 134 9.25 -4.45 -2.84
CA PRO A 134 8.29 -5.26 -2.09
C PRO A 134 6.88 -4.69 -2.11
N TYR A 135 6.75 -3.35 -2.08
CA TYR A 135 5.45 -2.69 -2.16
C TYR A 135 4.81 -2.89 -3.53
N ILE A 136 5.55 -2.68 -4.61
CA ILE A 136 5.04 -2.89 -5.98
C ILE A 136 4.60 -4.35 -6.17
N LEU A 137 5.43 -5.31 -5.77
CA LEU A 137 5.12 -6.73 -5.89
C LEU A 137 3.83 -7.09 -5.11
N TRP A 138 3.70 -6.58 -3.89
CA TRP A 138 2.50 -6.82 -3.09
C TRP A 138 1.25 -6.20 -3.72
N LEU A 139 1.34 -4.99 -4.26
CA LEU A 139 0.22 -4.33 -4.95
C LEU A 139 -0.23 -5.11 -6.18
N LEU A 140 0.70 -5.71 -6.95
CA LEU A 140 0.34 -6.57 -8.08
C LEU A 140 -0.42 -7.82 -7.62
N ILE A 141 0.03 -8.45 -6.52
CA ILE A 141 -0.68 -9.59 -5.93
C ILE A 141 -2.07 -9.13 -5.46
N ALA A 142 -2.16 -8.06 -4.67
CA ALA A 142 -3.42 -7.57 -4.12
C ALA A 142 -4.40 -7.14 -5.22
N THR A 143 -3.91 -6.51 -6.30
CA THR A 143 -4.72 -6.20 -7.48
C THR A 143 -5.26 -7.46 -8.13
N SER A 144 -4.45 -8.52 -8.26
CA SER A 144 -4.90 -9.80 -8.82
C SER A 144 -5.99 -10.47 -7.97
N LEU A 145 -5.88 -10.36 -6.63
CA LEU A 145 -6.89 -10.89 -5.71
C LEU A 145 -8.21 -10.13 -5.82
N ASN A 146 -8.14 -8.79 -5.83
CA ASN A 146 -9.33 -7.95 -5.97
C ASN A 146 -9.99 -8.13 -7.35
N LEU A 147 -9.19 -8.26 -8.42
CA LEU A 147 -9.69 -8.53 -9.77
C LEU A 147 -10.42 -9.88 -9.83
N TYR A 148 -9.86 -10.92 -9.22
CA TYR A 148 -10.52 -12.24 -9.16
C TYR A 148 -11.89 -12.13 -8.46
N ILE A 149 -11.93 -11.45 -7.31
CA ILE A 149 -13.18 -11.23 -6.59
C ILE A 149 -14.18 -10.46 -7.46
N ALA A 150 -13.75 -9.45 -8.19
CA ALA A 150 -14.61 -8.65 -9.08
C ALA A 150 -15.20 -9.45 -10.26
N ILE A 151 -14.51 -10.50 -10.72
CA ILE A 151 -14.98 -11.33 -11.85
C ILE A 151 -15.95 -12.42 -11.37
N TYR A 152 -15.75 -12.96 -10.17
CA TYR A 152 -16.43 -14.16 -9.71
C TYR A 152 -17.50 -13.92 -8.63
N ASN A 153 -17.81 -12.67 -8.30
CA ASN A 153 -18.88 -12.26 -7.38
C ASN A 153 -19.74 -11.16 -7.99
#